data_82e815297c1023d5d66dd78ae8f5a2d3
#
_entry.id   82e815297c1023d5d66dd78ae8f5a2d3
#
_cell.length_a   1.000
_cell.length_b   1.000
_cell.length_c   1.000
_cell.angle_alpha   90.00
_cell.angle_beta   90.00
_cell.angle_gamma   90.00
#
_symmetry.space_group_name_H-M   'P 1'
#
loop_
_entity.id
_entity.type
_entity.pdbx_description
1 polymer ?
#
loop_
_entity_poly.entity_id
_entity_poly.type
_entity_poly.pdbx_seq_one_letter_code
_entity_poly.pdbx_strand_id
1 'polypeptide(L)'
;VDRERFRMSTWSHLMRAVLSGQSKDVLLPSPPQGVYELRQAIADHLYHFRGMRILPEQIVIGAGTEYLYHLLIQLLGRDHVYGIENPGYQKLAKIYAHNGVDYRYVDLDAHGLSMESLRKQKVEIIHTSPTHHFPTGIAMPISRRQKLLAWAAEKEGRYIIEDDYDCEFRFGGLPIPTLQSIDGAGRVIYLNTFSKSLTPSIRISYMVLPESLMRRYDEMLSFYACTVSNIEQYTLARFITDGCLEKHINRMRNYYREQRDLVLACIKKYMNPDKIRIREENSGLHFLLEIDTNYSDERLRNNAEARDIHISFLSQYYRNTENARYHTLVINYSGIMPEHIEEAVRRLIESIE
;
A
#
# COMPACT_ATOMS: atom_id res chain seq x y z
N VAL A 1 -10.66 -6.53 -0.46
CA VAL A 1 -10.23 -7.81 -1.01
C VAL A 1 -11.38 -8.81 -0.87
N ASP A 2 -11.77 -9.42 -1.99
CA ASP A 2 -12.85 -10.40 -2.04
C ASP A 2 -12.42 -11.69 -1.30
N ARG A 3 -13.13 -12.00 -0.19
CA ARG A 3 -12.82 -13.11 0.70
C ARG A 3 -13.09 -14.48 0.07
N GLU A 4 -14.01 -14.57 -0.88
CA GLU A 4 -14.43 -15.82 -1.51
C GLU A 4 -13.47 -16.28 -2.61
N ARG A 5 -12.61 -15.37 -3.11
CA ARG A 5 -11.72 -15.66 -4.23
C ARG A 5 -10.34 -16.16 -3.83
N PHE A 6 -9.98 -16.07 -2.56
CA PHE A 6 -8.78 -16.72 -2.05
C PHE A 6 -9.03 -18.24 -1.95
N ARG A 7 -8.22 -19.01 -2.68
CA ARG A 7 -8.35 -20.48 -2.69
C ARG A 7 -7.82 -21.10 -1.40
N MET A 8 -8.67 -21.14 -0.37
CA MET A 8 -8.35 -21.76 0.92
C MET A 8 -7.91 -23.23 0.79
N SER A 9 -8.44 -23.97 -0.20
CA SER A 9 -8.03 -25.36 -0.46
C SER A 9 -6.55 -25.47 -0.82
N THR A 10 -6.04 -24.58 -1.68
CA THR A 10 -4.60 -24.53 -2.03
C THR A 10 -3.76 -24.19 -0.81
N TRP A 11 -4.14 -23.17 -0.06
CA TRP A 11 -3.45 -22.77 1.17
C TRP A 11 -3.41 -23.90 2.20
N SER A 12 -4.57 -24.54 2.46
CA SER A 12 -4.69 -25.66 3.41
C SER A 12 -3.88 -26.88 2.97
N HIS A 13 -3.79 -27.15 1.66
CA HIS A 13 -2.96 -28.23 1.12
C HIS A 13 -1.47 -27.96 1.41
N LEU A 14 -0.98 -26.77 1.11
CA LEU A 14 0.42 -26.38 1.36
C LEU A 14 0.74 -26.36 2.85
N MET A 15 -0.15 -25.84 3.68
CA MET A 15 0.02 -25.86 5.14
C MET A 15 0.12 -27.29 5.69
N ARG A 16 -0.72 -28.22 5.23
CA ARG A 16 -0.61 -29.62 5.62
C ARG A 16 0.71 -30.24 5.17
N ALA A 17 1.17 -29.91 3.96
CA ALA A 17 2.46 -30.36 3.47
C ALA A 17 3.64 -29.83 4.31
N VAL A 18 3.55 -28.59 4.81
CA VAL A 18 4.53 -28.02 5.75
C VAL A 18 4.50 -28.78 7.08
N LEU A 19 3.32 -29.02 7.64
CA LEU A 19 3.16 -29.71 8.95
C LEU A 19 3.53 -31.20 8.91
N SER A 20 3.28 -31.87 7.80
CA SER A 20 3.60 -33.29 7.62
C SER A 20 5.02 -33.52 7.11
N GLY A 21 5.74 -32.44 6.69
CA GLY A 21 7.15 -32.50 6.32
C GLY A 21 8.02 -32.88 7.53
N GLN A 22 9.15 -33.55 7.25
CA GLN A 22 10.06 -34.02 8.31
C GLN A 22 10.93 -32.89 8.90
N SER A 23 10.80 -31.63 8.46
CA SER A 23 11.62 -30.54 8.95
C SER A 23 11.15 -30.13 10.37
N LYS A 24 12.01 -30.33 11.35
CA LYS A 24 11.82 -29.86 12.73
C LYS A 24 11.91 -28.33 12.81
N ASP A 25 12.38 -27.65 11.76
CA ASP A 25 12.64 -26.22 11.72
C ASP A 25 11.36 -25.40 11.88
N VAL A 26 10.21 -25.97 11.47
CA VAL A 26 8.88 -25.34 11.64
C VAL A 26 8.55 -25.09 13.12
N LEU A 27 9.10 -25.93 14.03
CA LEU A 27 8.86 -25.85 15.47
C LEU A 27 9.96 -25.09 16.24
N LEU A 28 11.01 -24.64 15.55
CA LEU A 28 12.07 -23.83 16.16
C LEU A 28 11.59 -22.38 16.38
N PRO A 29 12.25 -21.62 17.26
CA PRO A 29 12.05 -20.19 17.36
C PRO A 29 12.25 -19.51 15.99
N SER A 30 11.36 -18.59 15.64
CA SER A 30 11.48 -17.85 14.38
C SER A 30 12.72 -16.94 14.42
N PRO A 31 13.56 -16.94 13.37
CA PRO A 31 14.63 -15.96 13.27
C PRO A 31 14.09 -14.53 13.34
N PRO A 32 14.85 -13.56 13.85
CA PRO A 32 14.38 -12.16 14.00
C PRO A 32 13.85 -11.55 12.72
N GLN A 33 14.48 -11.82 11.60
CA GLN A 33 14.10 -11.34 10.27
C GLN A 33 13.01 -12.19 9.59
N GLY A 34 12.63 -13.34 10.18
CA GLY A 34 11.81 -14.38 9.55
C GLY A 34 12.64 -15.47 8.88
N VAL A 35 11.98 -16.58 8.49
CA VAL A 35 12.64 -17.75 7.92
C VAL A 35 13.29 -17.41 6.58
N TYR A 36 14.45 -18.01 6.32
CA TYR A 36 15.25 -17.74 5.12
C TYR A 36 14.48 -18.07 3.84
N GLU A 37 13.76 -19.18 3.83
CA GLU A 37 13.01 -19.66 2.66
C GLU A 37 11.94 -18.65 2.21
N LEU A 38 11.26 -17.98 3.15
CA LEU A 38 10.30 -16.95 2.79
C LEU A 38 11.01 -15.69 2.27
N ARG A 39 12.09 -15.29 2.91
CA ARG A 39 12.88 -14.12 2.48
C ARG A 39 13.47 -14.34 1.08
N GLN A 40 13.98 -15.52 0.78
CA GLN A 40 14.46 -15.90 -0.55
C GLN A 40 13.32 -15.87 -1.58
N ALA A 41 12.17 -16.49 -1.25
CA ALA A 41 11.00 -16.50 -2.15
C ALA A 41 10.50 -15.07 -2.45
N ILE A 42 10.54 -14.17 -1.46
CA ILE A 42 10.18 -12.77 -1.67
C ILE A 42 11.21 -12.05 -2.55
N ALA A 43 12.51 -12.28 -2.33
CA ALA A 43 13.57 -11.68 -3.15
C ALA A 43 13.42 -12.07 -4.63
N ASP A 44 13.22 -13.36 -4.90
CA ASP A 44 13.01 -13.90 -6.24
C ASP A 44 11.72 -13.32 -6.88
N HIS A 45 10.63 -13.25 -6.12
CA HIS A 45 9.37 -12.64 -6.58
C HIS A 45 9.56 -11.17 -6.96
N LEU A 46 10.22 -10.38 -6.11
CA LEU A 46 10.48 -8.97 -6.39
C LEU A 46 11.42 -8.76 -7.58
N TYR A 47 12.39 -9.64 -7.78
CA TYR A 47 13.23 -9.61 -8.97
C TYR A 47 12.41 -9.81 -10.25
N HIS A 48 11.57 -10.84 -10.30
CA HIS A 48 10.77 -11.15 -11.49
C HIS A 48 9.62 -10.14 -11.72
N PHE A 49 9.00 -9.69 -10.64
CA PHE A 49 7.82 -8.83 -10.73
C PHE A 49 8.15 -7.33 -10.83
N ARG A 50 9.22 -6.88 -10.14
CA ARG A 50 9.58 -5.44 -10.03
C ARG A 50 10.98 -5.10 -10.55
N GLY A 51 11.76 -6.09 -10.95
CA GLY A 51 13.15 -5.90 -11.33
C GLY A 51 14.07 -5.48 -10.19
N MET A 52 13.65 -5.69 -8.93
CA MET A 52 14.40 -5.32 -7.75
C MET A 52 15.49 -6.37 -7.47
N ARG A 53 16.74 -5.94 -7.38
CA ARG A 53 17.88 -6.81 -7.04
C ARG A 53 18.22 -6.64 -5.56
N ILE A 54 17.66 -7.51 -4.75
CA ILE A 54 17.82 -7.52 -3.29
C ILE A 54 18.29 -8.89 -2.81
N LEU A 55 18.98 -8.90 -1.68
CA LEU A 55 19.40 -10.12 -1.01
C LEU A 55 18.37 -10.50 0.07
N PRO A 56 18.16 -11.80 0.34
CA PRO A 56 17.27 -12.25 1.42
C PRO A 56 17.63 -11.65 2.78
N GLU A 57 18.90 -11.35 3.02
CA GLU A 57 19.43 -10.73 4.22
C GLU A 57 18.91 -9.30 4.44
N GLN A 58 18.46 -8.63 3.38
CA GLN A 58 17.88 -7.28 3.44
C GLN A 58 16.40 -7.28 3.81
N ILE A 59 15.76 -8.46 3.90
CA ILE A 59 14.34 -8.59 4.11
C ILE A 59 14.03 -8.87 5.58
N VAL A 60 13.07 -8.10 6.15
CA VAL A 60 12.52 -8.33 7.49
C VAL A 60 11.02 -8.57 7.37
N ILE A 61 10.56 -9.71 7.88
CA ILE A 61 9.16 -10.13 7.91
C ILE A 61 8.49 -9.63 9.19
N GLY A 62 7.22 -9.20 9.10
CA GLY A 62 6.45 -8.78 10.27
C GLY A 62 4.94 -9.01 10.12
N ALA A 63 4.24 -9.07 11.24
CA ALA A 63 2.80 -9.28 11.31
C ALA A 63 2.01 -8.01 10.96
N GLY A 64 2.09 -7.60 9.72
CA GLY A 64 1.46 -6.40 9.16
C GLY A 64 2.37 -5.17 9.18
N THR A 65 2.02 -4.19 8.34
CA THR A 65 2.82 -2.97 8.16
C THR A 65 2.90 -2.11 9.42
N GLU A 66 1.89 -2.15 10.27
CA GLU A 66 1.87 -1.40 11.54
C GLU A 66 3.03 -1.82 12.47
N TYR A 67 3.28 -3.13 12.56
CA TYR A 67 4.43 -3.65 13.31
C TYR A 67 5.76 -3.20 12.69
N LEU A 68 5.85 -3.23 11.36
CA LEU A 68 7.06 -2.77 10.65
C LEU A 68 7.30 -1.27 10.85
N TYR A 69 6.25 -0.45 10.91
CA TYR A 69 6.41 0.99 11.23
C TYR A 69 6.99 1.18 12.64
N HIS A 70 6.56 0.39 13.62
CA HIS A 70 7.16 0.43 14.97
C HIS A 70 8.66 0.07 14.95
N LEU A 71 9.03 -0.98 14.23
CA LEU A 71 10.44 -1.36 14.08
C LEU A 71 11.25 -0.27 13.39
N LEU A 72 10.70 0.35 12.33
CA LEU A 72 11.37 1.43 11.61
C LEU A 72 11.59 2.66 12.50
N ILE A 73 10.62 3.04 13.31
CA ILE A 73 10.78 4.15 14.26
C ILE A 73 11.90 3.85 15.28
N GLN A 74 12.00 2.61 15.76
CA GLN A 74 13.08 2.21 16.65
C GLN A 74 14.43 2.21 15.92
N LEU A 75 14.47 1.72 14.69
CA LEU A 75 15.68 1.65 13.88
C LEU A 75 16.21 3.02 13.47
N LEU A 76 15.33 3.89 12.98
CA LEU A 76 15.69 5.20 12.46
C LEU A 76 15.85 6.26 13.57
N GLY A 77 15.16 6.08 14.69
CA GLY A 77 15.18 6.99 15.84
C GLY A 77 13.98 7.95 15.86
N ARG A 78 13.68 8.46 17.07
CA ARG A 78 12.59 9.42 17.30
C ARG A 78 13.02 10.88 17.17
N ASP A 79 14.33 11.13 17.11
CA ASP A 79 14.90 12.48 17.08
C ASP A 79 14.89 13.11 15.69
N HIS A 80 14.41 12.36 14.68
CA HIS A 80 14.24 12.82 13.31
C HIS A 80 12.84 13.39 13.07
N VAL A 81 12.74 14.33 12.13
CA VAL A 81 11.48 14.85 11.63
C VAL A 81 10.98 13.96 10.50
N TYR A 82 9.85 13.27 10.74
CA TYR A 82 9.20 12.43 9.75
C TYR A 82 8.23 13.24 8.90
N GLY A 83 8.13 12.92 7.63
CA GLY A 83 7.14 13.49 6.70
C GLY A 83 6.07 12.44 6.35
N ILE A 84 4.83 12.88 6.27
CA ILE A 84 3.71 12.10 5.75
C ILE A 84 2.93 12.92 4.74
N GLU A 85 2.37 12.26 3.74
CA GLU A 85 1.67 12.91 2.63
C GLU A 85 0.34 13.55 3.07
N ASN A 86 -0.02 14.70 2.45
CA ASN A 86 -1.26 15.43 2.67
C ASN A 86 -1.90 15.83 1.32
N PRO A 87 -3.10 15.29 0.95
CA PRO A 87 -3.89 14.33 1.72
C PRO A 87 -3.16 12.99 1.83
N GLY A 88 -3.54 12.15 2.80
CA GLY A 88 -2.86 10.88 2.99
C GLY A 88 -3.57 9.93 3.95
N TYR A 89 -2.92 8.80 4.22
CA TYR A 89 -3.45 7.77 5.10
C TYR A 89 -3.42 8.23 6.56
N GLN A 90 -4.57 8.65 7.09
CA GLN A 90 -4.69 9.26 8.42
C GLN A 90 -4.19 8.37 9.56
N LYS A 91 -4.26 7.04 9.42
CA LYS A 91 -3.79 6.11 10.45
C LYS A 91 -2.28 6.23 10.68
N LEU A 92 -1.51 6.58 9.64
CA LEU A 92 -0.07 6.77 9.74
C LEU A 92 0.28 7.92 10.70
N ALA A 93 -0.44 9.05 10.60
CA ALA A 93 -0.29 10.17 11.53
C ALA A 93 -0.51 9.75 12.99
N LYS A 94 -1.55 8.93 13.23
CA LYS A 94 -1.84 8.40 14.58
C LYS A 94 -0.72 7.49 15.08
N ILE A 95 -0.18 6.64 14.20
CA ILE A 95 0.93 5.73 14.56
C ILE A 95 2.16 6.54 14.95
N TYR A 96 2.57 7.54 14.16
CA TYR A 96 3.71 8.38 14.49
C TYR A 96 3.50 9.18 15.78
N ALA A 97 2.32 9.78 15.96
CA ALA A 97 2.00 10.52 17.18
C ALA A 97 2.08 9.64 18.44
N HIS A 98 1.51 8.42 18.40
CA HIS A 98 1.54 7.50 19.54
C HIS A 98 2.93 6.92 19.82
N ASN A 99 3.83 6.95 18.86
CA ASN A 99 5.23 6.56 19.07
C ASN A 99 6.13 7.72 19.53
N GLY A 100 5.58 8.92 19.75
CA GLY A 100 6.33 10.08 20.19
C GLY A 100 7.30 10.64 19.13
N VAL A 101 6.95 10.51 17.85
CA VAL A 101 7.74 10.99 16.71
C VAL A 101 7.26 12.39 16.30
N ASP A 102 8.19 13.33 16.09
CA ASP A 102 7.87 14.61 15.41
C ASP A 102 7.58 14.31 13.94
N TYR A 103 6.34 14.56 13.51
CA TYR A 103 5.95 14.37 12.12
C TYR A 103 5.30 15.61 11.54
N ARG A 104 5.49 15.81 10.25
CA ARG A 104 4.97 16.94 9.49
C ARG A 104 4.27 16.49 8.24
N TYR A 105 3.24 17.22 7.87
CA TYR A 105 2.51 16.98 6.63
C TYR A 105 3.24 17.62 5.46
N VAL A 106 3.43 16.85 4.40
CA VAL A 106 4.03 17.28 3.15
C VAL A 106 2.95 17.24 2.07
N ASP A 107 2.66 18.39 1.48
CA ASP A 107 1.59 18.51 0.51
C ASP A 107 1.93 17.83 -0.81
N LEU A 108 0.89 17.44 -1.55
CA LEU A 108 1.00 16.90 -2.89
C LEU A 108 0.74 17.99 -3.93
N ASP A 109 1.34 17.82 -5.09
CA ASP A 109 1.00 18.53 -6.33
C ASP A 109 0.46 17.56 -7.39
N ALA A 110 0.31 18.00 -8.64
CA ALA A 110 -0.19 17.18 -9.74
C ALA A 110 0.69 15.94 -10.05
N HIS A 111 1.91 15.88 -9.51
CA HIS A 111 2.88 14.79 -9.73
C HIS A 111 3.18 13.99 -8.45
N GLY A 112 2.33 14.09 -7.43
CA GLY A 112 2.51 13.45 -6.14
C GLY A 112 3.25 14.33 -5.13
N LEU A 113 4.12 13.77 -4.30
CA LEU A 113 4.81 14.50 -3.23
C LEU A 113 5.51 15.79 -3.73
N SER A 114 5.14 16.94 -3.16
CA SER A 114 5.73 18.25 -3.51
C SER A 114 7.13 18.38 -2.94
N MET A 115 8.13 18.59 -3.80
CA MET A 115 9.52 18.81 -3.37
C MET A 115 9.69 20.14 -2.64
N GLU A 116 8.88 21.15 -2.97
CA GLU A 116 8.86 22.44 -2.28
C GLU A 116 8.37 22.28 -0.86
N SER A 117 7.20 21.65 -0.68
CA SER A 117 6.62 21.35 0.62
C SER A 117 7.56 20.50 1.47
N LEU A 118 8.18 19.45 0.89
CA LEU A 118 9.15 18.59 1.57
C LEU A 118 10.32 19.39 2.16
N ARG A 119 10.92 20.29 1.38
CA ARG A 119 12.04 21.14 1.82
C ARG A 119 11.60 22.16 2.86
N LYS A 120 10.43 22.80 2.67
CA LYS A 120 9.86 23.79 3.59
C LYS A 120 9.61 23.19 4.97
N GLN A 121 9.15 21.94 5.03
CA GLN A 121 8.85 21.24 6.28
C GLN A 121 10.11 20.70 6.98
N LYS A 122 11.31 20.81 6.39
CA LYS A 122 12.59 20.34 6.96
C LYS A 122 12.55 18.87 7.38
N VAL A 123 11.87 18.04 6.60
CA VAL A 123 11.75 16.60 6.83
C VAL A 123 13.09 15.91 6.62
N GLU A 124 13.34 14.86 7.39
CA GLU A 124 14.54 14.01 7.26
C GLU A 124 14.17 12.59 6.80
N ILE A 125 13.02 12.06 7.23
CA ILE A 125 12.51 10.76 6.81
C ILE A 125 11.14 10.97 6.20
N ILE A 126 10.95 10.62 4.93
CA ILE A 126 9.66 10.77 4.24
C ILE A 126 8.99 9.42 4.02
N HIS A 127 7.74 9.29 4.43
CA HIS A 127 6.89 8.14 4.14
C HIS A 127 5.96 8.49 2.99
N THR A 128 6.05 7.76 1.89
CA THR A 128 5.32 8.06 0.62
C THR A 128 4.89 6.77 -0.08
N SER A 129 3.79 6.85 -0.86
CA SER A 129 3.27 5.76 -1.69
C SER A 129 3.37 6.12 -3.18
N PRO A 130 4.56 6.06 -3.79
CA PRO A 130 4.81 6.65 -5.10
C PRO A 130 4.24 5.85 -6.27
N THR A 131 3.90 4.58 -6.09
CA THR A 131 3.36 3.73 -7.16
C THR A 131 1.87 3.98 -7.38
N HIS A 132 1.13 4.12 -6.28
CA HIS A 132 -0.30 4.40 -6.28
C HIS A 132 -0.67 5.09 -4.96
N HIS A 133 -0.71 6.41 -4.99
CA HIS A 133 -0.93 7.18 -3.77
C HIS A 133 -2.37 7.04 -3.26
N PHE A 134 -2.54 6.68 -1.99
CA PHE A 134 -3.86 6.74 -1.34
C PHE A 134 -4.02 8.07 -0.58
N PRO A 135 -5.11 8.82 -0.78
CA PRO A 135 -6.31 8.45 -1.54
C PRO A 135 -6.39 9.01 -2.98
N THR A 136 -5.37 9.72 -3.47
CA THR A 136 -5.46 10.47 -4.74
C THR A 136 -5.34 9.61 -5.99
N GLY A 137 -4.82 8.38 -5.90
CA GLY A 137 -4.54 7.52 -7.05
C GLY A 137 -3.32 7.94 -7.88
N ILE A 138 -2.69 9.06 -7.58
CA ILE A 138 -1.55 9.59 -8.34
C ILE A 138 -0.39 8.60 -8.33
N ALA A 139 0.13 8.28 -9.52
CA ALA A 139 1.39 7.58 -9.68
C ALA A 139 2.53 8.59 -9.91
N MET A 140 3.50 8.63 -8.99
CA MET A 140 4.64 9.55 -9.05
C MET A 140 5.49 9.28 -10.30
N PRO A 141 5.67 10.26 -11.21
CA PRO A 141 6.45 10.06 -12.43
C PRO A 141 7.96 9.91 -12.12
N ILE A 142 8.67 9.28 -13.04
CA ILE A 142 10.10 8.96 -12.87
C ILE A 142 10.95 10.21 -12.56
N SER A 143 10.65 11.35 -13.18
CA SER A 143 11.36 12.61 -12.93
C SER A 143 11.21 13.10 -11.49
N ARG A 144 10.05 12.89 -10.87
CA ARG A 144 9.82 13.23 -9.46
C ARG A 144 10.53 12.23 -8.54
N ARG A 145 10.53 10.94 -8.89
CA ARG A 145 11.28 9.89 -8.15
C ARG A 145 12.77 10.21 -8.11
N GLN A 146 13.35 10.60 -9.23
CA GLN A 146 14.76 11.03 -9.30
C GLN A 146 15.06 12.24 -8.41
N LYS A 147 14.17 13.26 -8.39
CA LYS A 147 14.31 14.42 -7.50
C LYS A 147 14.23 14.04 -6.03
N LEU A 148 13.36 13.10 -5.69
CA LEU A 148 13.22 12.62 -4.31
C LEU A 148 14.44 11.80 -3.86
N LEU A 149 14.99 10.95 -4.72
CA LEU A 149 16.23 10.22 -4.46
C LEU A 149 17.42 11.18 -4.30
N ALA A 150 17.52 12.19 -5.17
CA ALA A 150 18.55 13.23 -5.05
C ALA A 150 18.44 13.97 -3.70
N TRP A 151 17.22 14.34 -3.29
CA TRP A 151 16.99 14.95 -1.98
C TRP A 151 17.47 14.07 -0.82
N ALA A 152 17.20 12.76 -0.87
CA ALA A 152 17.65 11.84 0.16
C ALA A 152 19.18 11.70 0.20
N ALA A 153 19.83 11.74 -0.96
CA ALA A 153 21.29 11.68 -1.08
C ALA A 153 22.02 12.95 -0.65
N GLU A 154 21.35 14.12 -0.60
CA GLU A 154 21.95 15.42 -0.23
C GLU A 154 22.45 15.47 1.22
N LYS A 155 21.87 14.67 2.13
CA LYS A 155 22.20 14.71 3.56
C LYS A 155 22.21 13.30 4.13
N GLU A 156 23.24 12.97 4.88
CA GLU A 156 23.28 11.73 5.67
C GLU A 156 22.14 11.71 6.70
N GLY A 157 21.59 10.53 6.97
CA GLY A 157 20.44 10.36 7.88
C GLY A 157 19.07 10.60 7.23
N ARG A 158 19.00 11.08 5.97
CA ARG A 158 17.74 11.12 5.24
C ARG A 158 17.40 9.77 4.65
N TYR A 159 16.12 9.39 4.81
CA TYR A 159 15.58 8.15 4.25
C TYR A 159 14.21 8.37 3.62
N ILE A 160 13.87 7.50 2.68
CA ILE A 160 12.55 7.41 2.05
C ILE A 160 11.95 6.06 2.44
N ILE A 161 10.77 6.06 3.05
CA ILE A 161 9.96 4.87 3.28
C ILE A 161 8.98 4.80 2.11
N GLU A 162 9.22 3.86 1.20
CA GLU A 162 8.37 3.58 0.03
C GLU A 162 7.34 2.52 0.39
N ASP A 163 6.08 2.91 0.60
CA ASP A 163 4.97 2.00 0.88
C ASP A 163 4.24 1.60 -0.41
N ASP A 164 4.41 0.37 -0.85
CA ASP A 164 3.97 -0.16 -2.14
C ASP A 164 2.86 -1.22 -1.95
N TYR A 165 1.78 -0.83 -1.30
CA TYR A 165 0.75 -1.70 -0.69
C TYR A 165 -0.17 -2.44 -1.67
N ASP A 166 -0.33 -1.98 -2.93
CA ASP A 166 -1.26 -2.55 -3.95
C ASP A 166 -0.69 -2.61 -5.36
N CYS A 167 0.63 -2.66 -5.48
CA CYS A 167 1.36 -2.61 -6.74
C CYS A 167 1.01 -3.74 -7.73
N GLU A 168 0.46 -4.84 -7.26
CA GLU A 168 0.02 -5.97 -8.07
C GLU A 168 -1.19 -5.63 -8.95
N PHE A 169 -1.97 -4.60 -8.60
CA PHE A 169 -3.25 -4.26 -9.24
C PHE A 169 -3.15 -3.08 -10.21
N ARG A 170 -2.17 -3.12 -11.10
CA ARG A 170 -2.06 -2.19 -12.22
C ARG A 170 -2.68 -2.78 -13.47
N PHE A 171 -3.60 -2.05 -14.11
CA PHE A 171 -4.41 -2.55 -15.24
C PHE A 171 -3.91 -2.07 -16.61
N GLY A 172 -3.06 -1.06 -16.66
CA GLY A 172 -2.54 -0.50 -17.90
C GLY A 172 -1.17 0.15 -17.73
N GLY A 173 -0.50 0.38 -18.86
CA GLY A 173 0.81 1.02 -18.92
C GLY A 173 1.99 0.11 -18.53
N LEU A 174 3.20 0.59 -18.80
CA LEU A 174 4.43 -0.09 -18.40
C LEU A 174 4.61 -0.01 -16.87
N PRO A 175 5.22 -1.03 -16.23
CA PRO A 175 5.59 -0.95 -14.83
C PRO A 175 6.50 0.26 -14.58
N ILE A 176 6.17 1.06 -13.57
CA ILE A 176 7.05 2.15 -13.13
C ILE A 176 8.08 1.54 -12.16
N PRO A 177 9.39 1.76 -12.36
CA PRO A 177 10.41 1.30 -11.42
C PRO A 177 10.13 1.83 -10.01
N THR A 178 10.31 1.01 -8.97
CA THR A 178 10.23 1.46 -7.58
C THR A 178 11.33 2.47 -7.28
N LEU A 179 11.17 3.29 -6.24
CA LEU A 179 12.27 4.13 -5.76
C LEU A 179 13.45 3.25 -5.34
N GLN A 180 13.18 2.12 -4.67
CA GLN A 180 14.21 1.18 -4.24
C GLN A 180 15.00 0.60 -5.41
N SER A 181 14.35 0.22 -6.53
CA SER A 181 15.03 -0.40 -7.68
C SER A 181 15.98 0.54 -8.43
N ILE A 182 15.82 1.86 -8.26
CA ILE A 182 16.67 2.90 -8.88
C ILE A 182 17.48 3.71 -7.86
N ASP A 183 17.49 3.26 -6.59
CA ASP A 183 18.25 3.90 -5.51
C ASP A 183 19.72 3.48 -5.55
N GLY A 184 20.58 4.36 -6.04
CA GLY A 184 22.03 4.16 -6.02
C GLY A 184 22.73 4.56 -4.72
N ALA A 185 22.01 5.20 -3.78
CA ALA A 185 22.58 5.76 -2.56
C ALA A 185 22.25 4.95 -1.28
N GLY A 186 21.41 3.91 -1.38
CA GLY A 186 20.96 3.12 -0.23
C GLY A 186 20.13 3.94 0.78
N ARG A 187 19.20 4.74 0.29
CA ARG A 187 18.35 5.65 1.08
C ARG A 187 16.88 5.23 1.11
N VAL A 188 16.49 4.20 0.36
CA VAL A 188 15.10 3.76 0.27
C VAL A 188 14.89 2.50 1.11
N ILE A 189 13.89 2.57 1.97
CA ILE A 189 13.30 1.44 2.71
C ILE A 189 12.02 1.09 1.98
N TYR A 190 11.94 -0.11 1.42
CA TYR A 190 10.75 -0.56 0.71
C TYR A 190 9.85 -1.39 1.63
N LEU A 191 8.56 -1.13 1.59
CA LEU A 191 7.53 -1.83 2.34
C LEU A 191 6.47 -2.42 1.42
N ASN A 192 6.04 -3.64 1.71
CA ASN A 192 4.90 -4.26 1.04
C ASN A 192 4.15 -5.21 1.99
N THR A 193 2.93 -5.60 1.58
CA THR A 193 2.05 -6.46 2.38
C THR A 193 1.28 -7.46 1.54
N PHE A 194 1.23 -8.71 1.98
CA PHE A 194 0.35 -9.73 1.38
C PHE A 194 -1.12 -9.58 1.79
N SER A 195 -1.42 -8.68 2.75
CA SER A 195 -2.81 -8.44 3.19
C SER A 195 -3.72 -7.87 2.11
N LYS A 196 -3.15 -7.23 1.08
CA LYS A 196 -3.91 -6.68 -0.06
C LYS A 196 -3.95 -7.64 -1.24
N SER A 197 -2.86 -8.34 -1.49
CA SER A 197 -2.76 -9.29 -2.61
C SER A 197 -3.38 -10.65 -2.31
N LEU A 198 -3.38 -11.13 -1.07
CA LEU A 198 -3.98 -12.41 -0.66
C LEU A 198 -5.29 -12.20 0.13
N THR A 199 -5.17 -12.03 1.44
CA THR A 199 -6.31 -11.80 2.33
C THR A 199 -5.91 -10.95 3.54
N PRO A 200 -6.79 -10.05 4.04
CA PRO A 200 -6.47 -9.21 5.19
C PRO A 200 -6.10 -9.98 6.46
N SER A 201 -6.58 -11.21 6.61
CA SER A 201 -6.34 -12.05 7.79
C SER A 201 -4.94 -12.66 7.85
N ILE A 202 -4.22 -12.75 6.72
CA ILE A 202 -2.89 -13.39 6.66
C ILE A 202 -1.85 -12.58 7.46
N ARG A 203 -2.01 -11.28 7.54
CA ARG A 203 -1.18 -10.38 8.33
C ARG A 203 0.33 -10.51 8.11
N ILE A 204 0.78 -10.90 6.92
CA ILE A 204 2.19 -10.98 6.58
C ILE A 204 2.56 -9.76 5.73
N SER A 205 3.55 -9.01 6.20
CA SER A 205 4.16 -7.88 5.51
C SER A 205 5.67 -8.00 5.60
N TYR A 206 6.38 -7.27 4.77
CA TYR A 206 7.84 -7.26 4.80
C TYR A 206 8.38 -5.88 4.47
N MET A 207 9.60 -5.62 4.93
CA MET A 207 10.40 -4.48 4.51
C MET A 207 11.73 -4.93 3.96
N VAL A 208 12.24 -4.16 3.00
CA VAL A 208 13.58 -4.30 2.45
C VAL A 208 14.42 -3.13 2.93
N LEU A 209 15.45 -3.42 3.69
CA LEU A 209 16.35 -2.43 4.25
C LEU A 209 17.63 -2.29 3.39
N PRO A 210 18.17 -1.07 3.22
CA PRO A 210 19.51 -0.88 2.71
C PRO A 210 20.54 -1.59 3.60
N GLU A 211 21.67 -2.02 3.03
CA GLU A 211 22.74 -2.72 3.77
C GLU A 211 23.18 -1.98 5.05
N SER A 212 23.30 -0.66 5.00
CA SER A 212 23.68 0.15 6.15
C SER A 212 22.69 0.05 7.31
N LEU A 213 21.40 -0.04 7.00
CA LEU A 213 20.34 -0.21 7.99
C LEU A 213 20.22 -1.66 8.45
N MET A 214 20.58 -2.65 7.63
CA MET A 214 20.60 -4.04 8.07
C MET A 214 21.61 -4.29 9.18
N ARG A 215 22.81 -3.75 9.05
CA ARG A 215 23.81 -3.85 10.13
C ARG A 215 23.30 -3.23 11.43
N ARG A 216 22.68 -2.05 11.32
CA ARG A 216 22.06 -1.38 12.48
C ARG A 216 20.88 -2.20 13.05
N TYR A 217 20.07 -2.83 12.19
CA TYR A 217 18.99 -3.71 12.62
C TYR A 217 19.53 -4.91 13.42
N ASP A 218 20.57 -5.56 12.94
CA ASP A 218 21.18 -6.71 13.61
C ASP A 218 21.76 -6.33 14.98
N GLU A 219 22.36 -5.14 15.10
CA GLU A 219 22.90 -4.65 16.38
C GLU A 219 21.82 -4.24 17.38
N MET A 220 20.74 -3.63 16.91
CA MET A 220 19.74 -2.98 17.78
C MET A 220 18.48 -3.82 18.00
N LEU A 221 18.04 -4.62 17.03
CA LEU A 221 16.70 -5.21 17.01
C LEU A 221 16.69 -6.73 16.82
N SER A 222 17.86 -7.38 16.64
CA SER A 222 17.95 -8.83 16.46
C SER A 222 17.55 -9.67 17.68
N PHE A 223 17.32 -9.05 18.83
CA PHE A 223 16.79 -9.72 20.02
C PHE A 223 15.27 -9.96 19.95
N TYR A 224 14.55 -9.31 19.05
CA TYR A 224 13.14 -9.59 18.82
C TYR A 224 12.97 -10.88 18.01
N ALA A 225 12.00 -11.70 18.36
CA ALA A 225 11.56 -12.79 17.48
C ALA A 225 10.66 -12.25 16.37
N CYS A 226 10.67 -12.87 15.19
CA CYS A 226 9.70 -12.56 14.15
C CYS A 226 8.28 -12.81 14.66
N THR A 227 7.37 -11.87 14.38
CA THR A 227 5.98 -11.92 14.85
C THR A 227 5.07 -12.80 14.01
N VAL A 228 5.56 -13.36 12.91
CA VAL A 228 4.82 -14.29 12.04
C VAL A 228 5.21 -15.72 12.37
N SER A 229 4.23 -16.59 12.53
CA SER A 229 4.42 -18.03 12.79
C SER A 229 5.27 -18.69 11.67
N ASN A 230 6.21 -19.57 12.03
CA ASN A 230 6.99 -20.34 11.07
C ASN A 230 6.09 -21.15 10.13
N ILE A 231 4.98 -21.70 10.63
CA ILE A 231 4.03 -22.47 9.81
C ILE A 231 3.50 -21.61 8.68
N GLU A 232 3.10 -20.37 8.98
CA GLU A 232 2.59 -19.43 7.97
C GLU A 232 3.71 -18.96 7.03
N GLN A 233 4.89 -18.71 7.55
CA GLN A 233 6.05 -18.31 6.75
C GLN A 233 6.44 -19.39 5.74
N TYR A 234 6.60 -20.64 6.16
CA TYR A 234 6.92 -21.76 5.25
C TYR A 234 5.77 -22.05 4.27
N THR A 235 4.52 -21.90 4.70
CA THR A 235 3.36 -22.04 3.82
C THR A 235 3.37 -20.98 2.71
N LEU A 236 3.64 -19.72 3.08
CA LEU A 236 3.72 -18.62 2.11
C LEU A 236 4.93 -18.77 1.19
N ALA A 237 6.09 -19.20 1.70
CA ALA A 237 7.26 -19.48 0.88
C ALA A 237 6.92 -20.47 -0.22
N ARG A 238 6.31 -21.61 0.11
CA ARG A 238 5.83 -22.59 -0.89
C ARG A 238 4.77 -22.01 -1.82
N PHE A 239 3.83 -21.24 -1.30
CA PHE A 239 2.80 -20.59 -2.13
C PHE A 239 3.41 -19.69 -3.21
N ILE A 240 4.53 -19.02 -2.91
CA ILE A 240 5.30 -18.21 -3.85
C ILE A 240 6.07 -19.11 -4.82
N THR A 241 6.89 -20.02 -4.31
CA THR A 241 7.83 -20.84 -5.12
C THR A 241 7.12 -21.81 -6.06
N ASP A 242 5.94 -22.32 -5.67
CA ASP A 242 5.12 -23.21 -6.51
C ASP A 242 4.29 -22.42 -7.56
N GLY A 243 4.49 -21.09 -7.67
CA GLY A 243 3.80 -20.23 -8.62
C GLY A 243 2.32 -20.00 -8.31
N CYS A 244 1.86 -20.37 -7.10
CA CYS A 244 0.48 -20.17 -6.68
C CYS A 244 0.15 -18.68 -6.48
N LEU A 245 1.11 -17.90 -5.98
CA LEU A 245 0.97 -16.46 -5.81
C LEU A 245 0.74 -15.76 -7.15
N GLU A 246 1.58 -16.04 -8.15
CA GLU A 246 1.46 -15.43 -9.47
C GLU A 246 0.11 -15.75 -10.13
N LYS A 247 -0.30 -17.03 -10.09
CA LYS A 247 -1.62 -17.46 -10.60
C LYS A 247 -2.76 -16.75 -9.87
N HIS A 248 -2.63 -16.56 -8.56
CA HIS A 248 -3.61 -15.82 -7.76
C HIS A 248 -3.66 -14.35 -8.14
N ILE A 249 -2.53 -13.64 -8.19
CA ILE A 249 -2.44 -12.24 -8.58
C ILE A 249 -3.04 -12.02 -9.97
N ASN A 250 -2.69 -12.86 -10.96
CA ASN A 250 -3.21 -12.74 -12.32
C ASN A 250 -4.74 -12.90 -12.37
N ARG A 251 -5.30 -13.85 -11.61
CA ARG A 251 -6.76 -14.03 -11.49
C ARG A 251 -7.42 -12.83 -10.83
N MET A 252 -6.86 -12.32 -9.72
CA MET A 252 -7.40 -11.17 -9.03
C MET A 252 -7.30 -9.87 -9.84
N ARG A 253 -6.21 -9.70 -10.62
CA ARG A 253 -6.04 -8.57 -11.53
C ARG A 253 -7.14 -8.54 -12.59
N ASN A 254 -7.44 -9.68 -13.21
CA ASN A 254 -8.53 -9.78 -14.19
C ASN A 254 -9.88 -9.47 -13.54
N TYR A 255 -10.15 -10.05 -12.39
CA TYR A 255 -11.39 -9.85 -11.65
C TYR A 255 -11.59 -8.37 -11.27
N TYR A 256 -10.59 -7.71 -10.69
CA TYR A 256 -10.72 -6.30 -10.31
C TYR A 256 -10.81 -5.37 -11.52
N ARG A 257 -10.17 -5.72 -12.64
CA ARG A 257 -10.35 -5.00 -13.89
C ARG A 257 -11.81 -5.10 -14.37
N GLU A 258 -12.40 -6.28 -14.40
CA GLU A 258 -13.81 -6.49 -14.77
C GLU A 258 -14.76 -5.74 -13.84
N GLN A 259 -14.51 -5.76 -12.53
CA GLN A 259 -15.29 -5.00 -11.55
C GLN A 259 -15.20 -3.50 -11.79
N ARG A 260 -13.99 -2.98 -11.96
CA ARG A 260 -13.78 -1.56 -12.30
C ARG A 260 -14.57 -1.17 -13.54
N ASP A 261 -14.43 -1.95 -14.60
CA ASP A 261 -15.07 -1.68 -15.89
C ASP A 261 -16.61 -1.68 -15.75
N LEU A 262 -17.15 -2.58 -14.94
CA LEU A 262 -18.59 -2.63 -14.64
C LEU A 262 -19.04 -1.38 -13.86
N VAL A 263 -18.32 -0.98 -12.82
CA VAL A 263 -18.62 0.26 -12.06
C VAL A 263 -18.55 1.48 -12.96
N LEU A 264 -17.52 1.60 -13.81
CA LEU A 264 -17.38 2.70 -14.75
C LEU A 264 -18.51 2.73 -15.78
N ALA A 265 -18.93 1.56 -16.29
CA ALA A 265 -20.05 1.45 -17.22
C ALA A 265 -21.38 1.89 -16.56
N CYS A 266 -21.63 1.47 -15.30
CA CYS A 266 -22.81 1.89 -14.56
C CYS A 266 -22.81 3.41 -14.29
N ILE A 267 -21.69 3.99 -13.87
CA ILE A 267 -21.56 5.42 -13.66
C ILE A 267 -21.87 6.18 -14.97
N LYS A 268 -21.25 5.78 -16.09
CA LYS A 268 -21.50 6.41 -17.41
C LYS A 268 -22.93 6.23 -17.93
N LYS A 269 -23.60 5.13 -17.55
CA LYS A 269 -24.99 4.85 -17.93
C LYS A 269 -25.99 5.75 -17.21
N TYR A 270 -25.75 6.03 -15.93
CA TYR A 270 -26.73 6.68 -15.06
C TYR A 270 -26.41 8.12 -14.70
N MET A 271 -25.15 8.58 -14.82
CA MET A 271 -24.75 9.95 -14.50
C MET A 271 -24.61 10.80 -15.76
N ASN A 272 -24.96 12.09 -15.66
CA ASN A 272 -24.72 13.05 -16.73
C ASN A 272 -23.21 13.24 -16.93
N PRO A 273 -22.67 12.95 -18.15
CA PRO A 273 -21.25 13.07 -18.41
C PRO A 273 -20.67 14.48 -18.21
N ASP A 274 -21.51 15.52 -18.38
CA ASP A 274 -21.10 16.92 -18.22
C ASP A 274 -20.89 17.30 -16.74
N LYS A 275 -21.47 16.53 -15.81
CA LYS A 275 -21.41 16.77 -14.37
C LYS A 275 -20.39 15.93 -13.63
N ILE A 276 -19.64 15.06 -14.33
CA ILE A 276 -18.69 14.15 -13.68
C ILE A 276 -17.35 14.14 -14.42
N ARG A 277 -16.27 13.86 -13.64
CA ARG A 277 -14.96 13.53 -14.18
C ARG A 277 -14.36 12.36 -13.41
N ILE A 278 -13.95 11.32 -14.15
CA ILE A 278 -13.28 10.16 -13.59
C ILE A 278 -11.78 10.38 -13.70
N ARG A 279 -11.04 10.08 -12.62
CA ARG A 279 -9.60 10.23 -12.53
C ARG A 279 -8.95 8.97 -11.95
N GLU A 280 -7.76 8.68 -12.42
CA GLU A 280 -6.86 7.64 -11.88
C GLU A 280 -7.47 6.22 -11.91
N GLU A 281 -8.31 5.92 -12.90
CA GLU A 281 -8.99 4.64 -13.03
C GLU A 281 -8.11 3.47 -13.50
N ASN A 282 -6.84 3.74 -13.90
CA ASN A 282 -6.00 2.74 -14.56
C ASN A 282 -5.11 1.91 -13.63
N SER A 283 -5.14 2.19 -12.33
CA SER A 283 -4.32 1.47 -11.35
C SER A 283 -4.97 1.41 -9.98
N GLY A 284 -4.56 0.42 -9.17
CA GLY A 284 -5.00 0.23 -7.79
C GLY A 284 -6.44 -0.26 -7.68
N LEU A 285 -6.97 -0.20 -6.46
CA LEU A 285 -8.29 -0.73 -6.10
C LEU A 285 -9.35 0.36 -5.90
N HIS A 286 -9.02 1.62 -6.24
CA HIS A 286 -9.93 2.75 -6.19
C HIS A 286 -9.63 3.73 -7.33
N PHE A 287 -10.60 4.58 -7.62
CA PHE A 287 -10.44 5.74 -8.51
C PHE A 287 -11.17 6.94 -7.91
N LEU A 288 -10.96 8.12 -8.49
CA LEU A 288 -11.64 9.34 -8.08
C LEU A 288 -12.79 9.67 -9.02
N LEU A 289 -13.92 10.08 -8.44
CA LEU A 289 -15.07 10.59 -9.15
C LEU A 289 -15.33 12.03 -8.68
N GLU A 290 -14.98 13.01 -9.52
CA GLU A 290 -15.32 14.41 -9.32
C GLU A 290 -16.76 14.64 -9.76
N ILE A 291 -17.55 15.33 -8.96
CA ILE A 291 -18.95 15.63 -9.24
C ILE A 291 -19.19 17.15 -9.21
N ASP A 292 -19.94 17.66 -10.17
CA ASP A 292 -20.40 19.05 -10.19
C ASP A 292 -21.72 19.16 -9.42
N THR A 293 -21.68 19.74 -8.22
CA THR A 293 -22.80 19.86 -7.31
C THR A 293 -22.66 21.07 -6.41
N ASN A 294 -23.80 21.59 -5.96
CA ASN A 294 -23.89 22.69 -4.97
C ASN A 294 -23.97 22.18 -3.53
N TYR A 295 -24.08 20.88 -3.32
CA TYR A 295 -24.19 20.31 -1.97
C TYR A 295 -22.81 20.09 -1.35
N SER A 296 -22.68 20.30 -0.05
CA SER A 296 -21.44 19.99 0.68
C SER A 296 -21.19 18.47 0.74
N ASP A 297 -19.91 18.08 0.84
CA ASP A 297 -19.52 16.68 1.01
C ASP A 297 -20.20 16.03 2.22
N GLU A 298 -20.40 16.77 3.30
CA GLU A 298 -21.12 16.30 4.49
C GLU A 298 -22.59 15.98 4.19
N ARG A 299 -23.29 16.88 3.48
CA ARG A 299 -24.68 16.64 3.07
C ARG A 299 -24.80 15.42 2.18
N LEU A 300 -23.93 15.30 1.19
CA LEU A 300 -23.93 14.16 0.28
C LEU A 300 -23.66 12.83 1.02
N ARG A 301 -22.76 12.84 1.99
CA ARG A 301 -22.50 11.67 2.83
C ARG A 301 -23.73 11.28 3.64
N ASN A 302 -24.40 12.24 4.31
CA ASN A 302 -25.59 11.97 5.08
C ASN A 302 -26.74 11.43 4.20
N ASN A 303 -26.88 11.97 2.98
CA ASN A 303 -27.84 11.45 2.00
C ASN A 303 -27.54 10.00 1.58
N ALA A 304 -26.26 9.67 1.41
CA ALA A 304 -25.82 8.31 1.07
C ALA A 304 -26.03 7.34 2.23
N GLU A 305 -25.69 7.73 3.45
CA GLU A 305 -25.92 6.94 4.67
C GLU A 305 -27.43 6.65 4.88
N ALA A 306 -28.32 7.61 4.60
CA ALA A 306 -29.76 7.40 4.62
C ALA A 306 -30.27 6.38 3.58
N ARG A 307 -29.42 6.00 2.62
CA ARG A 307 -29.68 4.99 1.57
C ARG A 307 -28.83 3.72 1.74
N ASP A 308 -28.28 3.51 2.93
CA ASP A 308 -27.39 2.37 3.26
C ASP A 308 -26.13 2.30 2.37
N ILE A 309 -25.58 3.46 1.99
CA ILE A 309 -24.30 3.54 1.27
C ILE A 309 -23.30 4.35 2.08
N HIS A 310 -22.11 3.79 2.26
CA HIS A 310 -20.98 4.51 2.83
C HIS A 310 -20.06 5.05 1.72
N ILE A 311 -19.99 6.37 1.60
CA ILE A 311 -19.11 7.06 0.65
C ILE A 311 -18.01 7.83 1.38
N SER A 312 -16.87 7.95 0.73
CA SER A 312 -15.74 8.73 1.26
C SER A 312 -15.38 9.83 0.26
N PHE A 313 -15.19 11.04 0.77
CA PHE A 313 -14.70 12.17 -0.02
C PHE A 313 -13.21 12.40 0.20
N LEU A 314 -12.53 12.85 -0.84
CA LEU A 314 -11.10 13.18 -0.80
C LEU A 314 -10.80 14.25 0.26
N SER A 315 -11.73 15.20 0.48
CA SER A 315 -11.64 16.24 1.51
C SER A 315 -11.41 15.70 2.92
N GLN A 316 -11.91 14.51 3.24
CA GLN A 316 -11.75 13.88 4.55
C GLN A 316 -10.32 13.43 4.87
N TYR A 317 -9.47 13.31 3.85
CA TYR A 317 -8.08 12.84 3.99
C TYR A 317 -7.07 13.99 4.12
N TYR A 318 -7.54 15.24 3.98
CA TYR A 318 -6.73 16.43 4.23
C TYR A 318 -6.63 16.73 5.72
N ARG A 319 -5.47 17.20 6.15
CA ARG A 319 -5.29 17.73 7.50
C ARG A 319 -6.12 19.01 7.71
N ASN A 320 -6.00 19.95 6.76
CA ASN A 320 -6.69 21.24 6.77
C ASN A 320 -7.67 21.29 5.62
N THR A 321 -8.87 21.78 5.89
CA THR A 321 -9.94 21.87 4.90
C THR A 321 -9.80 23.05 3.93
N GLU A 322 -8.96 24.05 4.25
CA GLU A 322 -8.75 25.23 3.39
C GLU A 322 -8.26 24.90 1.97
N ASN A 323 -7.41 23.89 1.83
CA ASN A 323 -6.85 23.44 0.55
C ASN A 323 -7.45 22.11 0.09
N ALA A 324 -8.52 21.64 0.73
CA ALA A 324 -9.14 20.37 0.42
C ALA A 324 -9.85 20.42 -0.94
N ARG A 325 -9.71 19.33 -1.71
CA ARG A 325 -10.50 19.11 -2.94
C ARG A 325 -11.84 18.53 -2.54
N TYR A 326 -12.87 19.37 -2.60
CA TYR A 326 -14.25 18.98 -2.36
C TYR A 326 -14.88 18.33 -3.58
N HIS A 327 -16.05 17.74 -3.38
CA HIS A 327 -16.88 17.12 -4.42
C HIS A 327 -16.14 16.02 -5.20
N THR A 328 -15.17 15.37 -4.54
CA THR A 328 -14.38 14.29 -5.13
C THR A 328 -14.52 13.04 -4.28
N LEU A 329 -15.24 12.05 -4.80
CA LEU A 329 -15.41 10.74 -4.13
C LEU A 329 -14.19 9.84 -4.37
N VAL A 330 -13.84 9.07 -3.35
CA VAL A 330 -12.87 7.98 -3.44
C VAL A 330 -13.65 6.68 -3.60
N ILE A 331 -13.77 6.19 -4.82
CA ILE A 331 -14.55 4.99 -5.15
C ILE A 331 -13.67 3.75 -5.03
N ASN A 332 -13.80 3.03 -3.91
CA ASN A 332 -13.16 1.74 -3.72
C ASN A 332 -14.11 0.62 -4.20
N TYR A 333 -13.81 0.06 -5.36
CA TYR A 333 -14.65 -0.97 -5.98
C TYR A 333 -14.28 -2.40 -5.58
N SER A 334 -13.16 -2.61 -4.91
CA SER A 334 -12.66 -3.95 -4.58
C SER A 334 -13.48 -4.70 -3.52
N GLY A 335 -14.33 -4.00 -2.79
CA GLY A 335 -15.20 -4.56 -1.75
C GLY A 335 -16.66 -4.73 -2.15
N ILE A 336 -17.03 -4.36 -3.38
CA ILE A 336 -18.42 -4.45 -3.86
C ILE A 336 -18.59 -5.78 -4.58
N MET A 337 -19.60 -6.56 -4.22
CA MET A 337 -19.94 -7.79 -4.97
C MET A 337 -20.50 -7.44 -6.35
N PRO A 338 -20.14 -8.15 -7.43
CA PRO A 338 -20.57 -7.80 -8.80
C PRO A 338 -22.07 -7.61 -8.97
N GLU A 339 -22.86 -8.47 -8.32
CA GLU A 339 -24.32 -8.43 -8.33
C GLU A 339 -24.94 -7.19 -7.67
N HIS A 340 -24.17 -6.49 -6.83
CA HIS A 340 -24.61 -5.29 -6.13
C HIS A 340 -24.11 -3.99 -6.74
N ILE A 341 -23.24 -4.05 -7.76
CA ILE A 341 -22.61 -2.85 -8.35
C ILE A 341 -23.66 -1.89 -8.94
N GLU A 342 -24.57 -2.41 -9.74
CA GLU A 342 -25.60 -1.56 -10.39
C GLU A 342 -26.49 -0.88 -9.36
N GLU A 343 -26.94 -1.62 -8.35
CA GLU A 343 -27.75 -1.07 -7.27
C GLU A 343 -26.98 -0.03 -6.43
N ALA A 344 -25.72 -0.32 -6.09
CA ALA A 344 -24.88 0.61 -5.35
C ALA A 344 -24.65 1.91 -6.12
N VAL A 345 -24.42 1.84 -7.44
CA VAL A 345 -24.25 3.04 -8.29
C VAL A 345 -25.57 3.82 -8.39
N ARG A 346 -26.71 3.16 -8.52
CA ARG A 346 -28.03 3.85 -8.55
C ARG A 346 -28.27 4.62 -7.27
N ARG A 347 -28.11 3.98 -6.10
CA ARG A 347 -28.25 4.64 -4.79
C ARG A 347 -27.25 5.78 -4.61
N LEU A 348 -26.02 5.63 -5.11
CA LEU A 348 -25.04 6.72 -5.11
C LEU A 348 -25.59 7.94 -5.87
N ILE A 349 -26.15 7.72 -7.04
CA ILE A 349 -26.72 8.80 -7.89
C ILE A 349 -27.87 9.48 -7.19
N GLU A 350 -28.82 8.71 -6.65
CA GLU A 350 -29.96 9.23 -5.88
C GLU A 350 -29.53 10.02 -4.62
N SER A 351 -28.32 9.80 -4.12
CA SER A 351 -27.78 10.54 -2.99
C SER A 351 -27.09 11.86 -3.38
N ILE A 352 -26.72 11.99 -4.67
CA ILE A 352 -26.01 13.15 -5.22
C ILE A 352 -26.96 14.15 -5.88
N GLU A 353 -28.08 13.68 -6.44
CA GLU A 353 -29.16 14.49 -7.01
C GLU A 353 -30.03 15.11 -5.93
#